data_fea11184c57a03007087074c7aeaf148
#
_entry.id   fea11184c57a03007087074c7aeaf148
#
_cell.length_a   1.000
_cell.length_b   1.000
_cell.length_c   1.000
_cell.angle_alpha   90.00
_cell.angle_beta   90.00
_cell.angle_gamma   90.00
#
_symmetry.space_group_name_H-M   'P 1'
#
loop_
_entity.id
_entity.type
_entity.pdbx_description
1 polymer ?
#
loop_
_entity_poly.entity_id
_entity_poly.type
_entity_poly.pdbx_seq_one_letter_code
_entity_poly.pdbx_strand_id
1 'polypeptide(L)'
;PNYQPFSPYMEQVNGSSYEVEKGNFYLAGNGVEHVMGGAPLPAAIKSFTLHFTCDAVCISTNDGKENFDFLAAMDGSRKQNLIPGRLIGQVLANAWWEQEKVLVVEMRKIETCGKEKLIFTFEENQVTIKSEDNMLFKLETPTIIAKKK
;
A
#
# COMPACT_ATOMS: atom_id res chain seq x y z
N PRO A 1 -2.92 -15.80 -12.84
CA PRO A 1 -3.02 -14.39 -12.44
C PRO A 1 -2.49 -13.49 -13.53
N ASN A 2 -3.15 -12.37 -13.72
CA ASN A 2 -2.87 -11.45 -14.80
C ASN A 2 -1.99 -10.30 -14.26
N TYR A 3 -0.67 -10.45 -14.37
CA TYR A 3 0.28 -9.46 -13.87
C TYR A 3 0.58 -8.42 -14.96
N GLN A 4 -0.31 -7.45 -15.12
CA GLN A 4 -0.12 -6.41 -16.12
C GLN A 4 0.67 -5.23 -15.54
N PRO A 5 1.73 -4.74 -16.25
CA PRO A 5 2.50 -3.60 -15.76
C PRO A 5 1.79 -2.26 -15.93
N PHE A 6 0.76 -2.19 -16.75
CA PHE A 6 0.01 -0.95 -16.91
C PHE A 6 -1.45 -1.23 -17.28
N SER A 7 -2.27 -0.22 -17.10
CA SER A 7 -3.69 -0.20 -17.45
C SER A 7 -4.02 1.11 -18.15
N PRO A 8 -5.02 1.13 -19.05
CA PRO A 8 -5.50 2.41 -19.61
C PRO A 8 -5.96 3.39 -18.54
N TYR A 9 -6.42 2.89 -17.40
CA TYR A 9 -6.87 3.72 -16.29
C TYR A 9 -5.73 4.41 -15.54
N MET A 10 -4.50 3.95 -15.72
CA MET A 10 -3.32 4.49 -15.05
C MET A 10 -3.16 6.00 -15.29
N GLU A 11 -3.46 6.48 -16.49
CA GLU A 11 -3.37 7.91 -16.80
C GLU A 11 -4.32 8.76 -15.95
N GLN A 12 -5.47 8.21 -15.58
CA GLN A 12 -6.46 8.92 -14.78
C GLN A 12 -6.07 9.04 -13.33
N VAL A 13 -5.28 8.11 -12.82
CA VAL A 13 -4.86 8.10 -11.41
C VAL A 13 -3.42 8.55 -11.22
N ASN A 14 -2.64 8.67 -12.28
CA ASN A 14 -1.26 9.12 -12.18
C ASN A 14 -1.23 10.60 -11.73
N GLY A 15 -0.50 10.86 -10.66
CA GLY A 15 -0.43 12.19 -10.06
C GLY A 15 -1.62 12.55 -9.18
N SER A 16 -2.58 11.66 -9.02
CA SER A 16 -3.76 11.91 -8.19
C SER A 16 -3.45 11.73 -6.71
N SER A 17 -4.03 12.62 -5.90
CA SER A 17 -3.93 12.57 -4.44
C SER A 17 -5.26 12.15 -3.83
N TYR A 18 -5.15 11.41 -2.74
CA TYR A 18 -6.31 10.87 -2.02
C TYR A 18 -6.19 11.18 -0.55
N GLU A 19 -7.33 11.42 0.09
CA GLU A 19 -7.41 11.62 1.54
C GLU A 19 -8.22 10.48 2.15
N VAL A 20 -7.66 9.83 3.18
CA VAL A 20 -8.31 8.72 3.85
C VAL A 20 -9.47 9.26 4.68
N GLU A 21 -10.68 8.81 4.39
CA GLU A 21 -11.89 9.21 5.12
C GLU A 21 -12.38 8.12 6.06
N LYS A 22 -12.15 6.86 5.73
CA LYS A 22 -12.65 5.73 6.51
C LYS A 22 -11.59 4.66 6.63
N GLY A 23 -11.43 4.13 7.84
CA GLY A 23 -10.46 3.08 8.14
C GLY A 23 -9.10 3.63 8.49
N ASN A 24 -8.20 2.73 8.89
CA ASN A 24 -6.82 3.06 9.24
C ASN A 24 -5.88 2.45 8.21
N PHE A 25 -5.23 3.29 7.43
CA PHE A 25 -4.34 2.84 6.37
C PHE A 25 -2.90 2.78 6.88
N TYR A 26 -2.30 1.61 6.74
CA TYR A 26 -0.90 1.36 7.06
C TYR A 26 -0.22 0.64 5.91
N LEU A 27 1.08 0.86 5.75
CA LEU A 27 1.93 0.03 4.91
C LEU A 27 2.57 -1.06 5.79
N ALA A 28 2.75 -2.27 5.22
CA ALA A 28 3.36 -3.42 5.89
C ALA A 28 2.60 -3.87 7.16
N GLY A 29 1.29 -4.02 7.02
CA GLY A 29 0.43 -4.58 8.07
C GLY A 29 -0.19 -3.53 8.98
N ASN A 30 -1.05 -3.98 9.85
CA ASN A 30 -1.86 -3.13 10.72
C ASN A 30 -1.21 -2.80 12.08
N GLY A 31 0.06 -3.17 12.26
CA GLY A 31 0.78 -2.87 13.49
C GLY A 31 0.58 -3.87 14.63
N VAL A 32 0.02 -5.05 14.36
CA VAL A 32 -0.16 -6.10 15.38
C VAL A 32 1.16 -6.45 16.05
N GLU A 33 2.26 -6.50 15.29
CA GLU A 33 3.59 -6.76 15.83
C GLU A 33 4.03 -5.73 16.87
N HIS A 34 3.57 -4.49 16.75
CA HIS A 34 3.85 -3.45 17.74
C HIS A 34 3.13 -3.72 19.05
N VAL A 35 1.85 -4.08 18.96
CA VAL A 35 1.04 -4.39 20.13
C VAL A 35 1.61 -5.60 20.88
N MET A 36 1.95 -6.67 20.15
CA MET A 36 2.53 -7.88 20.72
C MET A 36 3.91 -7.63 21.31
N GLY A 37 4.69 -6.72 20.73
CA GLY A 37 6.00 -6.32 21.26
C GLY A 37 5.95 -5.24 22.32
N GLY A 38 4.77 -4.79 22.73
CA GLY A 38 4.63 -3.73 23.73
C GLY A 38 5.01 -2.33 23.23
N ALA A 39 5.11 -2.14 21.92
CA ALA A 39 5.45 -0.85 21.31
C ALA A 39 4.17 -0.08 20.90
N PRO A 40 4.23 1.25 20.84
CA PRO A 40 3.08 2.03 20.35
C PRO A 40 2.82 1.75 18.88
N LEU A 41 1.55 1.86 18.47
CA LEU A 41 1.15 1.72 17.07
C LEU A 41 1.78 2.83 16.23
N PRO A 42 2.19 2.55 14.98
CA PRO A 42 2.61 3.61 14.07
C PRO A 42 1.43 4.52 13.73
N ALA A 43 1.73 5.74 13.31
CA ALA A 43 0.70 6.66 12.85
C ALA A 43 0.08 6.17 11.54
N ALA A 44 -1.25 6.24 11.45
CA ALA A 44 -1.96 5.88 10.23
C ALA A 44 -1.72 6.93 9.13
N ILE A 45 -1.69 6.46 7.89
CA ILE A 45 -1.57 7.33 6.72
C ILE A 45 -2.86 8.15 6.57
N LYS A 46 -2.73 9.46 6.46
CA LYS A 46 -3.86 10.39 6.30
C LYS A 46 -4.16 10.67 4.83
N SER A 47 -3.12 10.76 4.02
CA SER A 47 -3.25 11.05 2.59
C SER A 47 -2.10 10.43 1.81
N PHE A 48 -2.30 10.26 0.51
CA PHE A 48 -1.25 9.73 -0.36
C PHE A 48 -1.46 10.19 -1.80
N THR A 49 -0.38 10.18 -2.57
CA THR A 49 -0.36 10.53 -3.98
C THR A 49 0.28 9.37 -4.75
N LEU A 50 -0.27 9.05 -5.91
CA LEU A 50 0.26 7.99 -6.77
C LEU A 50 1.02 8.59 -7.94
N HIS A 51 2.25 8.13 -8.16
CA HIS A 51 3.07 8.49 -9.31
C HIS A 51 3.55 7.23 -10.00
N PHE A 52 3.19 7.07 -11.26
CA PHE A 52 3.62 5.93 -12.07
C PHE A 52 4.78 6.36 -12.97
N THR A 53 5.81 5.51 -13.03
CA THR A 53 6.88 5.60 -14.01
C THR A 53 6.79 4.37 -14.92
N CYS A 54 7.74 4.21 -15.84
CA CYS A 54 7.75 3.05 -16.75
C CYS A 54 8.00 1.72 -16.04
N ASP A 55 8.58 1.73 -14.84
CA ASP A 55 9.00 0.52 -14.14
C ASP A 55 8.53 0.42 -12.68
N ALA A 56 7.85 1.43 -12.17
CA ALA A 56 7.47 1.46 -10.76
C ALA A 56 6.27 2.37 -10.50
N VAL A 57 5.63 2.16 -9.36
CA VAL A 57 4.69 3.12 -8.77
C VAL A 57 5.29 3.65 -7.47
N CYS A 58 5.24 4.96 -7.29
CA CYS A 58 5.58 5.61 -6.04
C CYS A 58 4.29 6.01 -5.33
N ILE A 59 4.12 5.54 -4.11
CA ILE A 59 3.01 5.94 -3.24
C ILE A 59 3.59 6.90 -2.22
N SER A 60 3.40 8.20 -2.46
CA SER A 60 3.87 9.24 -1.54
C SER A 60 2.85 9.41 -0.43
N THR A 61 3.20 9.00 0.78
CA THR A 61 2.29 8.98 1.91
C THR A 61 2.55 10.13 2.88
N ASN A 62 1.51 10.55 3.59
CA ASN A 62 1.60 11.52 4.67
C ASN A 62 0.76 11.02 5.85
N ASP A 63 1.35 10.99 7.04
CA ASP A 63 0.69 10.53 8.26
C ASP A 63 0.16 11.67 9.15
N GLY A 64 0.17 12.89 8.62
CA GLY A 64 -0.19 14.10 9.35
C GLY A 64 1.01 14.86 9.91
N LYS A 65 2.19 14.25 9.96
CA LYS A 65 3.44 14.85 10.44
C LYS A 65 4.58 14.68 9.46
N GLU A 66 4.73 13.47 8.92
CA GLU A 66 5.85 13.10 8.06
C GLU A 66 5.39 12.54 6.74
N ASN A 67 6.23 12.69 5.73
CA ASN A 67 6.04 12.11 4.41
C ASN A 67 6.94 10.89 4.26
N PHE A 68 6.47 9.88 3.53
CA PHE A 68 7.26 8.73 3.16
C PHE A 68 6.89 8.29 1.74
N ASP A 69 7.90 8.09 0.90
CA ASP A 69 7.72 7.61 -0.47
C ASP A 69 7.95 6.11 -0.52
N PHE A 70 6.88 5.36 -0.76
CA PHE A 70 6.91 3.92 -0.90
C PHE A 70 6.99 3.55 -2.38
N LEU A 71 7.96 2.70 -2.73
CA LEU A 71 8.19 2.28 -4.11
C LEU A 71 7.85 0.81 -4.31
N ALA A 72 7.04 0.53 -5.33
CA ALA A 72 6.75 -0.84 -5.76
C ALA A 72 7.12 -0.99 -7.24
N ALA A 73 7.91 -2.01 -7.56
CA ALA A 73 8.33 -2.27 -8.93
C ALA A 73 7.18 -2.82 -9.76
N MET A 74 7.09 -2.42 -11.02
CA MET A 74 6.07 -2.88 -11.96
C MET A 74 6.67 -3.58 -13.18
N ASP A 75 7.97 -3.87 -13.17
CA ASP A 75 8.71 -4.50 -14.26
C ASP A 75 9.06 -5.96 -14.00
N GLY A 76 8.44 -6.57 -12.98
CA GLY A 76 8.74 -7.94 -12.57
C GLY A 76 9.82 -8.04 -11.50
N SER A 77 10.54 -6.97 -11.20
CA SER A 77 11.48 -6.91 -10.09
C SER A 77 10.79 -6.49 -8.79
N ARG A 78 11.55 -6.23 -7.74
CA ARG A 78 11.03 -5.74 -6.46
C ARG A 78 11.88 -4.58 -5.97
N LYS A 79 11.21 -3.61 -5.34
CA LYS A 79 11.89 -2.48 -4.70
C LYS A 79 11.96 -2.70 -3.21
N GLN A 80 13.12 -2.41 -2.63
CA GLN A 80 13.31 -2.47 -1.18
C GLN A 80 12.87 -1.16 -0.55
N ASN A 81 12.08 -1.26 0.51
CA ASN A 81 11.65 -0.11 1.30
C ASN A 81 11.97 -0.34 2.77
N LEU A 82 12.35 0.72 3.47
CA LEU A 82 12.46 0.73 4.92
C LEU A 82 11.36 1.67 5.43
N ILE A 83 10.28 1.08 5.94
CA ILE A 83 9.10 1.84 6.36
C ILE A 83 9.35 2.41 7.75
N PRO A 84 9.29 3.75 7.92
CA PRO A 84 9.59 4.37 9.20
C PRO A 84 8.55 4.04 10.27
N GLY A 85 9.00 3.99 11.51
CA GLY A 85 8.12 3.76 12.65
C GLY A 85 7.68 2.32 12.85
N ARG A 86 8.18 1.37 12.05
CA ARG A 86 7.81 -0.04 12.14
C ARG A 86 8.90 -0.86 12.83
N LEU A 87 8.50 -1.81 13.67
CA LEU A 87 9.44 -2.79 14.26
C LEU A 87 10.01 -3.69 13.17
N ILE A 88 9.18 -4.09 12.22
CA ILE A 88 9.56 -4.87 11.06
C ILE A 88 9.18 -4.05 9.83
N GLY A 89 10.10 -3.21 9.39
CA GLY A 89 9.83 -2.23 8.35
C GLY A 89 10.51 -2.48 7.01
N GLN A 90 11.44 -3.46 6.93
CA GLN A 90 12.09 -3.79 5.67
C GLN A 90 11.19 -4.67 4.82
N VAL A 91 10.77 -4.15 3.66
CA VAL A 91 9.89 -4.88 2.75
C VAL A 91 10.39 -4.80 1.33
N LEU A 92 10.13 -5.86 0.57
CA LEU A 92 10.29 -5.90 -0.88
C LEU A 92 8.92 -5.74 -1.51
N ALA A 93 8.77 -4.80 -2.43
CA ALA A 93 7.47 -4.46 -2.98
C ALA A 93 7.46 -4.52 -4.51
N ASN A 94 6.37 -5.06 -5.03
CA ASN A 94 6.04 -5.03 -6.46
C ASN A 94 4.54 -4.78 -6.61
N ALA A 95 4.15 -4.36 -7.79
CA ALA A 95 2.75 -4.03 -8.08
C ALA A 95 2.40 -4.45 -9.50
N TRP A 96 1.12 -4.66 -9.74
CA TRP A 96 0.59 -4.97 -11.06
C TRP A 96 -0.89 -4.57 -11.14
N TRP A 97 -1.37 -4.40 -12.37
CA TRP A 97 -2.79 -4.21 -12.62
C TRP A 97 -3.46 -5.57 -12.80
N GLU A 98 -4.33 -5.94 -11.89
CA GLU A 98 -5.07 -7.20 -11.98
C GLU A 98 -6.29 -7.06 -12.89
N GLN A 99 -6.89 -5.89 -12.88
CA GLN A 99 -7.98 -5.48 -13.78
C GLN A 99 -7.76 -4.02 -14.16
N GLU A 100 -8.58 -3.49 -15.06
CA GLU A 100 -8.43 -2.12 -15.55
C GLU A 100 -8.36 -1.09 -14.42
N LYS A 101 -9.19 -1.26 -13.38
CA LYS A 101 -9.28 -0.33 -12.24
C LYS A 101 -8.81 -0.95 -10.92
N VAL A 102 -8.09 -2.05 -10.96
CA VAL A 102 -7.61 -2.75 -9.77
C VAL A 102 -6.10 -2.87 -9.80
N LEU A 103 -5.45 -2.14 -8.91
CA LEU A 103 -4.00 -2.21 -8.70
C LEU A 103 -3.72 -3.03 -7.46
N VAL A 104 -2.85 -4.03 -7.57
CA VAL A 104 -2.40 -4.84 -6.44
C VAL A 104 -0.96 -4.45 -6.12
N VAL A 105 -0.70 -4.16 -4.85
CA VAL A 105 0.65 -3.90 -4.34
C VAL A 105 0.98 -5.00 -3.36
N GLU A 106 2.01 -5.79 -3.68
CA GLU A 106 2.47 -6.89 -2.84
C GLU A 106 3.71 -6.47 -2.07
N MET A 107 3.69 -6.74 -0.77
CA MET A 107 4.81 -6.47 0.12
C MET A 107 5.25 -7.76 0.80
N ARG A 108 6.56 -8.06 0.73
CA ARG A 108 7.17 -9.16 1.47
C ARG A 108 8.08 -8.58 2.53
N LYS A 109 7.84 -8.97 3.78
CA LYS A 109 8.70 -8.60 4.89
C LYS A 109 9.98 -9.42 4.82
N ILE A 110 11.14 -8.76 4.82
CA ILE A 110 12.44 -9.43 4.67
C ILE A 110 12.78 -10.27 5.89
N GLU A 111 12.43 -9.77 7.08
CA GLU A 111 12.81 -10.35 8.36
C GLU A 111 11.88 -11.49 8.81
N THR A 112 10.77 -11.69 8.13
CA THR A 112 9.78 -12.74 8.44
C THR A 112 9.28 -13.35 7.14
N CYS A 113 8.45 -14.39 7.23
CA CYS A 113 7.76 -14.95 6.06
C CYS A 113 6.45 -14.21 5.74
N GLY A 114 6.23 -13.04 6.35
CA GLY A 114 5.02 -12.25 6.17
C GLY A 114 4.90 -11.68 4.76
N LYS A 115 3.72 -11.81 4.18
CA LYS A 115 3.39 -11.31 2.86
C LYS A 115 2.02 -10.66 2.94
N GLU A 116 1.92 -9.43 2.41
CA GLU A 116 0.67 -8.67 2.38
C GLU A 116 0.42 -8.16 0.97
N LYS A 117 -0.85 -8.16 0.59
CA LYS A 117 -1.30 -7.50 -0.63
C LYS A 117 -2.24 -6.38 -0.25
N LEU A 118 -2.01 -5.21 -0.84
CA LEU A 118 -2.97 -4.11 -0.81
C LEU A 118 -3.66 -4.06 -2.16
N ILE A 119 -4.98 -4.11 -2.13
CA ILE A 119 -5.80 -4.12 -3.35
C ILE A 119 -6.52 -2.78 -3.46
N PHE A 120 -6.09 -1.97 -4.43
CA PHE A 120 -6.64 -0.66 -4.71
C PHE A 120 -7.68 -0.79 -5.81
N THR A 121 -8.93 -0.56 -5.49
CA THR A 121 -10.02 -0.53 -6.47
C THR A 121 -10.42 0.93 -6.69
N PHE A 122 -10.16 1.44 -7.90
CA PHE A 122 -10.38 2.84 -8.22
C PHE A 122 -11.78 3.08 -8.75
N GLU A 123 -12.35 4.20 -8.32
CA GLU A 123 -13.55 4.79 -8.89
C GLU A 123 -13.24 6.23 -9.30
N GLU A 124 -14.19 6.93 -9.88
CA GLU A 124 -13.95 8.29 -10.39
C GLU A 124 -13.42 9.25 -9.32
N ASN A 125 -14.01 9.22 -8.12
CA ASN A 125 -13.72 10.17 -7.04
C ASN A 125 -13.20 9.52 -5.77
N GLN A 126 -12.92 8.23 -5.78
CA GLN A 126 -12.43 7.54 -4.60
C GLN A 126 -11.66 6.29 -4.96
N VAL A 127 -10.94 5.77 -3.97
CA VAL A 127 -10.29 4.47 -4.04
C VAL A 127 -10.64 3.68 -2.78
N THR A 128 -10.94 2.40 -2.98
CA THR A 128 -11.16 1.45 -1.90
C THR A 128 -9.90 0.61 -1.75
N ILE A 129 -9.40 0.46 -0.54
CA ILE A 129 -8.19 -0.32 -0.27
C ILE A 129 -8.52 -1.46 0.67
N LYS A 130 -8.23 -2.68 0.23
CA LYS A 130 -8.36 -3.90 1.03
C LYS A 130 -7.00 -4.52 1.24
N SER A 131 -6.80 -5.12 2.40
CA SER A 131 -5.57 -5.82 2.73
C SER A 131 -5.83 -7.32 2.81
N GLU A 132 -4.94 -8.10 2.19
CA GLU A 132 -4.87 -9.55 2.34
C GLU A 132 -3.47 -9.91 2.81
N ASP A 133 -3.36 -10.71 3.88
CA ASP A 133 -2.07 -11.17 4.35
C ASP A 133 -2.07 -12.68 4.61
N ASN A 134 -0.88 -13.26 4.71
CA ASN A 134 -0.70 -14.69 4.98
C ASN A 134 -0.34 -14.97 6.44
N MET A 135 -0.55 -14.01 7.32
CA MET A 135 -0.26 -14.17 8.74
C MET A 135 -1.21 -15.15 9.40
N LEU A 136 -0.72 -15.86 10.42
CA LEU A 136 -1.49 -16.87 11.17
C LEU A 136 -2.75 -16.32 11.84
N PHE A 137 -2.75 -15.03 12.14
CA PHE A 137 -3.89 -14.33 12.72
C PHE A 137 -4.51 -13.43 11.65
N LYS A 138 -5.49 -13.98 10.92
CA LYS A 138 -6.29 -13.18 9.99
C LYS A 138 -7.25 -12.33 10.80
N LEU A 139 -6.79 -11.16 11.20
CA LEU A 139 -7.70 -10.12 11.64
C LEU A 139 -8.36 -9.55 10.39
N GLU A 140 -9.69 -9.59 10.33
CA GLU A 140 -10.41 -8.90 9.27
C GLU A 140 -10.07 -7.41 9.36
N THR A 141 -9.34 -6.93 8.35
CA THR A 141 -9.06 -5.51 8.24
C THR A 141 -10.23 -4.84 7.57
N PRO A 142 -10.83 -3.81 8.20
CA PRO A 142 -11.90 -3.06 7.55
C PRO A 142 -11.43 -2.45 6.24
N THR A 143 -12.34 -2.37 5.29
CA THR A 143 -12.08 -1.68 4.03
C THR A 143 -11.78 -0.21 4.28
N ILE A 144 -10.72 0.28 3.66
CA ILE A 144 -10.30 1.67 3.73
C ILE A 144 -10.90 2.41 2.53
N ILE A 145 -11.46 3.59 2.77
CA ILE A 145 -11.97 4.45 1.71
C ILE A 145 -11.20 5.76 1.75
N ALA A 146 -10.64 6.14 0.60
CA ALA A 146 -9.96 7.41 0.42
C ALA A 146 -10.60 8.18 -0.74
N LYS A 147 -10.82 9.47 -0.52
CA LYS A 147 -11.44 10.34 -1.50
C LYS A 147 -10.39 11.08 -2.30
N LYS A 148 -10.61 11.17 -3.60
CA LYS A 148 -9.76 11.95 -4.50
C LYS A 148 -9.90 13.43 -4.20
N LYS A 149 -8.77 14.08 -4.07
CA LYS A 149 -8.72 15.52 -3.87
C LYS A 149 -8.96 16.27 -5.18
#